data_cbe35c232a318367445a4e896eb13168
#
_entry.id   cbe35c232a318367445a4e896eb13168
#
_cell.length_a   1.000
_cell.length_b   1.000
_cell.length_c   1.000
_cell.angle_alpha   90.00
_cell.angle_beta   90.00
_cell.angle_gamma   90.00
#
_symmetry.space_group_name_H-M   'P 1'
#
loop_
_entity.id
_entity.type
_entity.pdbx_description
1 polymer ?
#
loop_
_entity_poly.entity_id
_entity_poly.type
_entity_poly.pdbx_seq_one_letter_code
_entity_poly.pdbx_strand_id
1 'polypeptide(L)'
;MTVFSRRLLVTCTALGLGVMAGQQAQAHGIESSLRYLDGQLELSSSFSTGEPVEGAAVRLLNADGTPGDELGEIGANGQLVLTLPDLVEGVLDLQVDGGPGHRDYLELPIRQGSVLLDEVVQTQNQFTALSAFAWLGAPALLGLTGLMVKVRQTSLNR
;
A
#
# COMPACT_ATOMS: atom_id res chain seq x y z
N MET A 1 15.90 -15.94 45.32
CA MET A 1 15.63 -15.69 43.89
C MET A 1 16.95 -15.34 43.24
N THR A 2 17.47 -16.23 42.42
CA THR A 2 18.80 -16.10 41.81
C THR A 2 18.79 -15.05 40.72
N VAL A 3 19.91 -14.36 40.49
CA VAL A 3 20.10 -13.30 39.46
C VAL A 3 19.69 -13.77 38.06
N PHE A 4 19.77 -15.08 37.81
CA PHE A 4 19.37 -15.74 36.57
C PHE A 4 17.87 -15.65 36.32
N SER A 5 17.02 -15.80 37.33
CA SER A 5 15.56 -15.72 37.24
C SER A 5 15.09 -14.29 36.90
N ARG A 6 15.75 -13.27 37.45
CA ARG A 6 15.42 -11.86 37.19
C ARG A 6 15.76 -11.44 35.77
N ARG A 7 16.87 -11.89 35.21
CA ARG A 7 17.27 -11.59 33.83
C ARG A 7 16.34 -12.25 32.79
N LEU A 8 15.89 -13.48 33.07
CA LEU A 8 14.92 -14.17 32.21
C LEU A 8 13.57 -13.47 32.20
N LEU A 9 13.11 -12.99 33.38
CA LEU A 9 11.83 -12.28 33.48
C LEU A 9 11.85 -10.94 32.74
N VAL A 10 12.94 -10.17 32.85
CA VAL A 10 13.09 -8.89 32.12
C VAL A 10 13.13 -9.10 30.60
N THR A 11 13.80 -10.16 30.14
CA THR A 11 13.89 -10.45 28.71
C THR A 11 12.54 -10.87 28.13
N CYS A 12 11.77 -11.68 28.85
CA CYS A 12 10.42 -12.07 28.43
C CYS A 12 9.45 -10.89 28.43
N THR A 13 9.56 -9.97 29.38
CA THR A 13 8.70 -8.77 29.46
C THR A 13 9.02 -7.81 28.31
N ALA A 14 10.29 -7.62 27.97
CA ALA A 14 10.71 -6.77 26.86
C ALA A 14 10.28 -7.34 25.49
N LEU A 15 10.31 -8.67 25.31
CA LEU A 15 9.80 -9.33 24.11
C LEU A 15 8.28 -9.23 24.00
N GLY A 16 7.56 -9.35 25.11
CA GLY A 16 6.10 -9.25 25.17
C GLY A 16 5.57 -7.85 24.85
N LEU A 17 6.25 -6.80 25.30
CA LEU A 17 5.87 -5.41 24.98
C LEU A 17 6.13 -5.05 23.52
N GLY A 18 7.13 -5.63 22.88
CA GLY A 18 7.43 -5.38 21.45
C GLY A 18 6.38 -5.92 20.50
N VAL A 19 5.64 -6.98 20.87
CA VAL A 19 4.60 -7.59 20.03
C VAL A 19 3.28 -6.79 20.07
N MET A 20 3.03 -6.03 21.16
CA MET A 20 1.81 -5.23 21.30
C MET A 20 1.85 -3.88 20.56
N ALA A 21 3.02 -3.43 20.10
CA ALA A 21 3.17 -2.13 19.43
C ALA A 21 2.90 -2.16 17.91
N GLY A 22 2.64 -3.33 17.35
CA GLY A 22 2.29 -3.49 15.94
C GLY A 22 0.80 -3.27 15.71
N GLN A 23 0.27 -2.06 15.96
CA GLN A 23 -1.00 -1.69 15.37
C GLN A 23 -0.78 -1.62 13.84
N GLN A 24 -1.37 -2.54 13.12
CA GLN A 24 -1.48 -2.43 11.67
C GLN A 24 -2.26 -1.14 11.40
N ALA A 25 -1.57 -0.12 10.88
CA ALA A 25 -2.26 0.95 10.21
C ALA A 25 -2.98 0.31 9.01
N GLN A 26 -4.27 0.06 9.15
CA GLN A 26 -5.12 -0.29 8.01
C GLN A 26 -5.25 1.01 7.21
N ALA A 27 -4.42 1.15 6.20
CA ALA A 27 -4.69 2.11 5.16
C ALA A 27 -5.93 1.60 4.43
N HIS A 28 -7.03 2.34 4.52
CA HIS A 28 -8.21 2.07 3.70
C HIS A 28 -7.79 2.28 2.24
N GLY A 29 -7.82 1.21 1.46
CA GLY A 29 -7.54 1.31 0.02
C GLY A 29 -8.59 2.17 -0.66
N ILE A 30 -8.20 2.88 -1.72
CA ILE A 30 -9.14 3.50 -2.66
C ILE A 30 -9.47 2.45 -3.71
N GLU A 31 -10.75 2.32 -4.03
CA GLU A 31 -11.26 1.51 -5.11
C GLU A 31 -11.90 2.45 -6.13
N SER A 32 -11.40 2.43 -7.36
CA SER A 32 -11.88 3.27 -8.45
C SER A 32 -12.46 2.42 -9.55
N SER A 33 -13.47 2.95 -10.24
CA SER A 33 -14.09 2.33 -11.40
C SER A 33 -14.42 3.38 -12.45
N LEU A 34 -14.43 2.95 -13.71
CA LEU A 34 -14.72 3.81 -14.86
C LEU A 34 -15.95 3.29 -15.59
N ARG A 35 -16.74 4.21 -16.10
CA ARG A 35 -17.87 3.91 -16.97
C ARG A 35 -18.10 5.03 -17.99
N TYR A 36 -18.70 4.67 -19.14
CA TYR A 36 -19.27 5.68 -20.02
C TYR A 36 -20.73 5.94 -19.62
N LEU A 37 -21.06 7.22 -19.39
CA LEU A 37 -22.40 7.68 -19.14
C LEU A 37 -22.70 8.84 -20.11
N ASP A 38 -23.73 8.70 -20.94
CA ASP A 38 -24.12 9.68 -21.95
C ASP A 38 -22.94 10.14 -22.86
N GLY A 39 -22.02 9.23 -23.17
CA GLY A 39 -20.84 9.49 -24.00
C GLY A 39 -19.68 10.16 -23.26
N GLN A 40 -19.83 10.44 -21.97
CA GLN A 40 -18.76 10.97 -21.10
C GLN A 40 -18.13 9.85 -20.28
N LEU A 41 -16.82 9.91 -20.08
CA LEU A 41 -16.12 9.00 -19.19
C LEU A 41 -16.24 9.49 -17.75
N GLU A 42 -16.84 8.68 -16.90
CA GLU A 42 -17.00 8.97 -15.47
C GLU A 42 -16.12 8.03 -14.65
N LEU A 43 -15.37 8.63 -13.74
CA LEU A 43 -14.61 7.95 -12.70
C LEU A 43 -15.44 7.98 -11.40
N SER A 44 -15.58 6.82 -10.75
CA SER A 44 -16.16 6.70 -9.42
C SER A 44 -15.10 6.12 -8.49
N SER A 45 -14.87 6.77 -7.33
CA SER A 45 -13.88 6.35 -6.35
C SER A 45 -14.45 6.37 -4.94
N SER A 46 -14.18 5.30 -4.20
CA SER A 46 -14.56 5.15 -2.79
C SER A 46 -13.42 4.52 -1.98
N PHE A 47 -13.42 4.74 -0.68
CA PHE A 47 -12.62 3.95 0.22
C PHE A 47 -13.18 2.53 0.33
N SER A 48 -12.34 1.57 0.73
CA SER A 48 -12.79 0.18 0.98
C SER A 48 -13.90 0.05 2.04
N THR A 49 -14.16 1.13 2.79
CA THR A 49 -15.32 1.27 3.70
C THR A 49 -16.62 1.61 2.98
N GLY A 50 -16.54 1.97 1.69
CA GLY A 50 -17.66 2.41 0.87
C GLY A 50 -17.93 3.93 0.92
N GLU A 51 -17.16 4.70 1.70
CA GLU A 51 -17.28 6.15 1.74
C GLU A 51 -16.66 6.80 0.50
N PRO A 52 -17.25 7.86 -0.09
CA PRO A 52 -16.66 8.58 -1.21
C PRO A 52 -15.28 9.15 -0.86
N VAL A 53 -14.36 9.15 -1.82
CA VAL A 53 -13.05 9.81 -1.67
C VAL A 53 -13.17 11.26 -2.10
N GLU A 54 -14.04 12.03 -1.43
CA GLU A 54 -14.29 13.44 -1.72
C GLU A 54 -13.00 14.27 -1.63
N GLY A 55 -12.78 15.17 -2.61
CA GLY A 55 -11.62 16.05 -2.67
C GLY A 55 -10.33 15.37 -3.13
N ALA A 56 -10.36 14.08 -3.47
CA ALA A 56 -9.19 13.42 -4.03
C ALA A 56 -8.84 14.01 -5.41
N ALA A 57 -7.58 14.38 -5.59
CA ALA A 57 -7.08 14.88 -6.86
C ALA A 57 -6.86 13.73 -7.85
N VAL A 58 -7.33 13.92 -9.09
CA VAL A 58 -7.12 12.96 -10.18
C VAL A 58 -6.12 13.56 -11.16
N ARG A 59 -5.01 12.86 -11.40
CA ARG A 59 -3.91 13.33 -12.24
C ARG A 59 -3.49 12.30 -13.26
N LEU A 60 -3.04 12.80 -14.42
CA LEU A 60 -2.24 11.97 -15.33
C LEU A 60 -0.86 11.74 -14.72
N LEU A 61 -0.27 10.57 -14.97
CA LEU A 61 1.12 10.34 -14.67
C LEU A 61 1.99 10.60 -15.91
N ASN A 62 3.15 11.15 -15.66
CA ASN A 62 4.21 11.24 -16.65
C ASN A 62 4.82 9.85 -16.91
N ALA A 63 5.56 9.69 -18.00
CA ALA A 63 6.23 8.44 -18.36
C ALA A 63 7.24 7.93 -17.31
N ASP A 64 7.70 8.80 -16.42
CA ASP A 64 8.58 8.46 -15.29
C ASP A 64 7.81 8.10 -14.01
N GLY A 65 6.46 8.06 -14.07
CA GLY A 65 5.58 7.77 -12.95
C GLY A 65 5.35 8.94 -11.99
N THR A 66 5.87 10.13 -12.30
CA THR A 66 5.61 11.34 -11.49
C THR A 66 4.23 11.91 -11.82
N PRO A 67 3.53 12.56 -10.83
CA PRO A 67 2.29 13.26 -11.11
C PRO A 67 2.47 14.37 -12.14
N GLY A 68 1.60 14.35 -13.18
CA GLY A 68 1.51 15.34 -14.23
C GLY A 68 0.26 16.22 -14.10
N ASP A 69 -0.43 16.46 -15.22
CA ASP A 69 -1.59 17.33 -15.29
C ASP A 69 -2.75 16.82 -14.43
N GLU A 70 -3.37 17.74 -13.70
CA GLU A 70 -4.56 17.48 -12.91
C GLU A 70 -5.81 17.56 -13.80
N LEU A 71 -6.62 16.49 -13.77
CA LEU A 71 -7.87 16.40 -14.52
C LEU A 71 -9.07 16.91 -13.72
N GLY A 72 -8.94 17.00 -12.40
CA GLY A 72 -9.97 17.51 -11.49
C GLY A 72 -9.94 16.82 -10.13
N GLU A 73 -10.98 17.10 -9.32
CA GLU A 73 -11.14 16.53 -7.98
C GLU A 73 -12.44 15.72 -7.91
N ILE A 74 -12.42 14.64 -7.15
CA ILE A 74 -13.61 13.80 -6.87
C ILE A 74 -14.62 14.59 -6.07
N GLY A 75 -15.85 14.61 -6.54
CA GLY A 75 -16.95 15.30 -5.86
C GLY A 75 -17.44 14.54 -4.61
N ALA A 76 -18.34 15.19 -3.86
CA ALA A 76 -18.94 14.63 -2.64
C ALA A 76 -19.73 13.32 -2.87
N ASN A 77 -20.13 13.05 -4.10
CA ASN A 77 -20.77 11.79 -4.51
C ASN A 77 -19.77 10.69 -4.90
N GLY A 78 -18.47 10.97 -4.78
CA GLY A 78 -17.41 10.04 -5.17
C GLY A 78 -17.14 10.01 -6.68
N GLN A 79 -17.61 10.98 -7.46
CA GLN A 79 -17.55 10.93 -8.91
C GLN A 79 -16.84 12.14 -9.51
N LEU A 80 -16.20 11.92 -10.66
CA LEU A 80 -15.60 12.94 -11.52
C LEU A 80 -15.82 12.55 -12.98
N VAL A 81 -16.31 13.51 -13.78
CA VAL A 81 -16.35 13.37 -15.23
C VAL A 81 -14.95 13.72 -15.76
N LEU A 82 -14.33 12.77 -16.45
CA LEU A 82 -12.98 12.92 -16.97
C LEU A 82 -13.00 13.53 -18.37
N THR A 83 -12.15 14.54 -18.56
CA THR A 83 -11.77 15.03 -19.89
C THR A 83 -10.35 14.60 -20.14
N LEU A 84 -10.15 13.57 -20.97
CA LEU A 84 -8.84 13.06 -21.32
C LEU A 84 -8.24 13.87 -22.48
N PRO A 85 -6.88 13.92 -22.57
CA PRO A 85 -6.22 14.48 -23.74
C PRO A 85 -6.55 13.68 -25.01
N ASP A 86 -6.53 14.36 -26.16
CA ASP A 86 -6.76 13.71 -27.45
C ASP A 86 -5.64 12.70 -27.75
N LEU A 87 -5.93 11.44 -27.57
CA LEU A 87 -5.06 10.32 -27.86
C LEU A 87 -5.82 9.27 -28.66
N VAL A 88 -5.34 8.93 -29.86
CA VAL A 88 -6.00 7.95 -30.72
C VAL A 88 -5.68 6.52 -30.29
N GLU A 89 -4.43 6.27 -29.95
CA GLU A 89 -3.90 4.95 -29.57
C GLU A 89 -2.87 5.14 -28.44
N GLY A 90 -2.86 4.25 -27.45
CA GLY A 90 -1.86 4.23 -26.39
C GLY A 90 -2.42 3.83 -25.04
N VAL A 91 -1.69 4.18 -23.99
CA VAL A 91 -2.07 3.98 -22.59
C VAL A 91 -1.90 5.29 -21.86
N LEU A 92 -2.87 5.66 -21.04
CA LEU A 92 -2.78 6.76 -20.08
C LEU A 92 -2.79 6.18 -18.67
N ASP A 93 -1.87 6.66 -17.86
CA ASP A 93 -1.81 6.29 -16.45
C ASP A 93 -2.45 7.41 -15.62
N LEU A 94 -3.43 7.04 -14.78
CA LEU A 94 -4.08 7.94 -13.84
C LEU A 94 -3.67 7.62 -12.41
N GLN A 95 -3.58 8.67 -11.60
CA GLN A 95 -3.50 8.58 -10.15
C GLN A 95 -4.72 9.25 -9.53
N VAL A 96 -5.36 8.57 -8.59
CA VAL A 96 -6.34 9.14 -7.65
C VAL A 96 -5.61 9.33 -6.32
N ASP A 97 -5.42 10.56 -5.88
CA ASP A 97 -4.68 10.90 -4.66
C ASP A 97 -5.63 11.47 -3.59
N GLY A 98 -6.02 10.62 -2.65
CA GLY A 98 -6.81 10.98 -1.46
C GLY A 98 -5.95 11.38 -0.26
N GLY A 99 -4.65 11.66 -0.47
CA GLY A 99 -3.71 12.04 0.57
C GLY A 99 -2.76 10.92 0.99
N PRO A 100 -1.93 11.16 2.02
CA PRO A 100 -0.89 10.22 2.44
C PRO A 100 -1.42 8.83 2.75
N GLY A 101 -0.94 7.83 2.01
CA GLY A 101 -1.34 6.43 2.19
C GLY A 101 -2.64 6.04 1.47
N HIS A 102 -3.30 6.97 0.78
CA HIS A 102 -4.56 6.74 0.07
C HIS A 102 -4.40 7.11 -1.40
N ARG A 103 -3.88 6.20 -2.20
CA ARG A 103 -3.69 6.37 -3.64
C ARG A 103 -4.13 5.15 -4.38
N ASP A 104 -4.72 5.40 -5.54
CA ASP A 104 -5.08 4.38 -6.51
C ASP A 104 -4.50 4.74 -7.88
N TYR A 105 -4.19 3.73 -8.69
CA TYR A 105 -3.57 3.90 -9.99
C TYR A 105 -4.33 3.07 -11.01
N LEU A 106 -4.67 3.68 -12.15
CA LEU A 106 -5.39 3.04 -13.23
C LEU A 106 -4.60 3.21 -14.54
N GLU A 107 -4.37 2.11 -15.24
CA GLU A 107 -3.88 2.12 -16.59
C GLU A 107 -5.08 2.07 -17.56
N LEU A 108 -5.18 3.07 -18.42
CA LEU A 108 -6.29 3.26 -19.35
C LEU A 108 -5.82 2.97 -20.78
N PRO A 109 -6.03 1.77 -21.32
CA PRO A 109 -5.79 1.51 -22.72
C PRO A 109 -6.76 2.29 -23.60
N ILE A 110 -6.22 3.01 -24.60
CA ILE A 110 -7.00 3.82 -25.55
C ILE A 110 -6.85 3.22 -26.94
N ARG A 111 -7.97 3.02 -27.61
CA ARG A 111 -8.05 2.65 -29.03
C ARG A 111 -9.12 3.46 -29.71
N GLN A 112 -8.79 3.97 -30.90
CA GLN A 112 -9.70 4.81 -31.70
C GLN A 112 -10.31 5.98 -30.91
N GLY A 113 -9.51 6.59 -30.02
CA GLY A 113 -9.93 7.71 -29.18
C GLY A 113 -10.86 7.35 -28.01
N SER A 114 -11.02 6.07 -27.70
CA SER A 114 -11.88 5.62 -26.60
C SER A 114 -11.12 4.72 -25.63
N VAL A 115 -11.42 4.83 -24.34
CA VAL A 115 -10.87 3.93 -23.30
C VAL A 115 -11.54 2.56 -23.40
N LEU A 116 -10.74 1.50 -23.41
CA LEU A 116 -11.23 0.12 -23.36
C LEU A 116 -11.48 -0.28 -21.93
N LEU A 117 -12.71 -0.10 -21.45
CA LEU A 117 -13.07 -0.29 -20.02
C LEU A 117 -12.83 -1.72 -19.51
N ASP A 118 -12.92 -2.71 -20.36
CA ASP A 118 -12.68 -4.12 -20.06
C ASP A 118 -11.18 -4.49 -19.98
N GLU A 119 -10.30 -3.60 -20.46
CA GLU A 119 -8.84 -3.75 -20.38
C GLU A 119 -8.20 -2.82 -19.35
N VAL A 120 -8.97 -2.03 -18.59
CA VAL A 120 -8.43 -1.15 -17.54
C VAL A 120 -7.82 -1.98 -16.43
N VAL A 121 -6.56 -1.68 -16.08
CA VAL A 121 -5.84 -2.31 -14.98
C VAL A 121 -5.79 -1.36 -13.80
N GLN A 122 -6.24 -1.82 -12.65
CA GLN A 122 -6.14 -1.11 -11.38
C GLN A 122 -4.99 -1.69 -10.57
N THR A 123 -3.99 -0.87 -10.30
CA THR A 123 -2.84 -1.27 -9.48
C THR A 123 -2.96 -0.61 -8.10
N GLN A 124 -3.55 -1.31 -7.17
CA GLN A 124 -3.46 -0.90 -5.77
C GLN A 124 -2.01 -1.03 -5.32
N ASN A 125 -1.43 0.04 -4.77
CA ASN A 125 -0.19 -0.04 -4.04
C ASN A 125 -0.42 -0.90 -2.78
N GLN A 126 -0.44 -2.21 -2.98
CA GLN A 126 -0.25 -3.15 -1.89
C GLN A 126 1.21 -2.99 -1.46
N PHE A 127 1.46 -2.08 -0.54
CA PHE A 127 2.61 -2.21 0.33
C PHE A 127 2.45 -3.55 1.03
N THR A 128 2.92 -4.59 0.37
CA THR A 128 2.91 -5.94 0.89
C THR A 128 3.66 -5.89 2.21
N ALA A 129 2.96 -6.19 3.30
CA ALA A 129 3.48 -6.30 4.65
C ALA A 129 4.63 -7.34 4.78
N LEU A 130 5.05 -7.95 3.67
CA LEU A 130 6.17 -8.90 3.60
C LEU A 130 7.52 -8.26 3.95
N SER A 131 7.69 -6.95 3.75
CA SER A 131 8.94 -6.27 4.14
C SER A 131 9.06 -6.06 5.66
N ALA A 132 7.96 -6.04 6.41
CA ALA A 132 7.99 -5.89 7.86
C ALA A 132 8.52 -7.16 8.58
N PHE A 133 8.31 -8.34 8.00
CA PHE A 133 8.78 -9.58 8.59
C PHE A 133 10.27 -9.86 8.35
N ALA A 134 10.88 -9.30 7.33
CA ALA A 134 12.31 -9.49 7.05
C ALA A 134 13.22 -8.92 8.15
N TRP A 135 12.77 -7.89 8.86
CA TRP A 135 13.52 -7.26 9.95
C TRP A 135 13.34 -7.96 11.30
N LEU A 136 12.26 -8.72 11.50
CA LEU A 136 12.00 -9.44 12.75
C LEU A 136 12.73 -10.78 12.83
N GLY A 137 13.12 -11.38 11.70
CA GLY A 137 13.83 -12.65 11.66
C GLY A 137 15.32 -12.56 11.99
N ALA A 138 15.99 -11.46 11.66
CA ALA A 138 17.43 -11.32 11.84
C ALA A 138 17.91 -11.34 13.31
N PRO A 139 17.28 -10.64 14.27
CA PRO A 139 17.72 -10.69 15.66
C PRO A 139 17.43 -12.02 16.35
N ALA A 140 16.41 -12.77 15.91
CA ALA A 140 16.08 -14.07 16.49
C ALA A 140 17.13 -15.15 16.13
N LEU A 141 17.66 -15.11 14.91
CA LEU A 141 18.70 -16.04 14.46
C LEU A 141 20.04 -15.77 15.14
N LEU A 142 20.40 -14.51 15.38
CA LEU A 142 21.64 -14.15 16.11
C LEU A 142 21.57 -14.54 17.59
N GLY A 143 20.38 -14.50 18.21
CA GLY A 143 20.16 -14.96 19.58
C GLY A 143 20.35 -16.47 19.76
N LEU A 144 19.87 -17.26 18.80
CA LEU A 144 19.96 -18.72 18.81
C LEU A 144 21.40 -19.21 18.58
N THR A 145 22.15 -18.58 17.69
CA THR A 145 23.56 -18.93 17.44
C THR A 145 24.44 -18.61 18.65
N GLY A 146 24.22 -17.49 19.32
CA GLY A 146 24.92 -17.13 20.56
C GLY A 146 24.66 -18.10 21.71
N LEU A 147 23.45 -18.64 21.83
CA LEU A 147 23.09 -19.64 22.83
C LEU A 147 23.75 -20.99 22.56
N MET A 148 23.78 -21.43 21.31
CA MET A 148 24.43 -22.69 20.89
C MET A 148 25.93 -22.66 21.12
N VAL A 149 26.62 -21.55 20.83
CA VAL A 149 28.08 -21.43 21.07
C VAL A 149 28.38 -21.50 22.57
N LYS A 150 27.56 -20.88 23.42
CA LYS A 150 27.76 -20.87 24.87
C LYS A 150 27.53 -22.26 25.50
N VAL A 151 26.55 -23.02 25.01
CA VAL A 151 26.31 -24.40 25.48
C VAL A 151 27.46 -25.34 25.09
N ARG A 152 28.05 -25.16 23.89
CA ARG A 152 29.16 -25.98 23.43
C ARG A 152 30.46 -25.71 24.21
N GLN A 153 30.71 -24.47 24.64
CA GLN A 153 31.89 -24.15 25.46
C GLN A 153 31.80 -24.72 26.87
N THR A 154 30.62 -24.82 27.48
CA THR A 154 30.45 -25.42 28.80
C THR A 154 30.56 -26.95 28.81
N SER A 155 30.35 -27.62 27.68
CA SER A 155 30.53 -29.07 27.56
C SER A 155 31.98 -29.52 27.32
N LEU A 156 32.86 -28.60 26.89
CA LEU A 156 34.26 -28.88 26.65
C LEU A 156 35.16 -28.67 27.89
N ASN A 157 34.63 -28.07 28.96
CA ASN A 157 35.34 -27.79 30.19
C ASN A 157 34.98 -28.75 31.38
N ARG A 158 34.44 -29.93 31.07
CA ARG A 158 34.22 -31.02 32.05
C ARG A 158 35.07 -32.24 31.76
#